data_02705b75a9c3f192df5a32f93367f831
#
_entry.id   02705b75a9c3f192df5a32f93367f831
#
_cell.length_a   1.000
_cell.length_b   1.000
_cell.length_c   1.000
_cell.angle_alpha   90.00
_cell.angle_beta   90.00
_cell.angle_gamma   90.00
#
_symmetry.space_group_name_H-M   'P 1'
#
loop_
_entity.id
_entity.type
_entity.pdbx_description
1 polymer ?
#
loop_
_entity_poly.entity_id
_entity_poly.type
_entity_poly.pdbx_seq_one_letter_code
_entity_poly.pdbx_strand_id
1 'polypeptide(L)'
;MQFFTQEPNTVPIYRYWNGKDHYYTKTPGLYSGYVDEGIEFNAFATQQPNTVPIYQYWNGKDHYYSRSSVTPSGYIKEGIEFYAY
;
A
#
# COMPACT_ATOMS: atom_id res chain seq x y z
N MET A 1 4.36 -10.07 -13.82
CA MET A 1 3.94 -9.46 -12.56
C MET A 1 2.43 -9.26 -12.54
N GLN A 2 1.80 -9.78 -11.56
CA GLN A 2 0.35 -9.86 -11.49
C GLN A 2 -0.32 -8.52 -11.22
N PHE A 3 0.41 -7.59 -10.64
CA PHE A 3 -0.19 -6.32 -10.25
C PHE A 3 -0.69 -5.49 -11.40
N PHE A 4 -0.22 -5.75 -12.62
CA PHE A 4 -0.63 -4.97 -13.77
C PHE A 4 -1.84 -5.54 -14.47
N THR A 5 -2.35 -6.66 -14.00
CA THR A 5 -3.51 -7.30 -14.60
C THR A 5 -4.78 -6.70 -14.06
N GLN A 6 -5.72 -6.37 -14.95
CA GLN A 6 -7.03 -5.87 -14.57
C GLN A 6 -7.93 -7.04 -14.23
N GLU A 7 -7.65 -7.70 -13.13
CA GLU A 7 -8.46 -8.83 -12.69
C GLU A 7 -9.74 -8.35 -12.01
N PRO A 8 -10.81 -9.16 -12.02
CA PRO A 8 -12.02 -8.82 -11.28
C PRO A 8 -11.71 -8.55 -9.81
N ASN A 9 -12.40 -7.60 -9.24
CA ASN A 9 -12.31 -7.25 -7.82
C ASN A 9 -11.02 -6.55 -7.42
N THR A 10 -10.20 -6.15 -8.39
CA THR A 10 -9.03 -5.35 -8.06
C THR A 10 -9.39 -3.88 -7.97
N VAL A 11 -8.59 -3.16 -7.21
CA VAL A 11 -8.68 -1.70 -7.11
C VAL A 11 -7.31 -1.12 -7.43
N PRO A 12 -7.27 0.09 -7.97
CA PRO A 12 -5.99 0.74 -8.23
C PRO A 12 -5.33 1.14 -6.92
N ILE A 13 -4.00 0.99 -6.89
CA ILE A 13 -3.19 1.44 -5.77
C ILE A 13 -2.41 2.65 -6.26
N TYR A 14 -2.64 3.78 -5.60
CA TYR A 14 -2.02 5.06 -5.96
C TYR A 14 -0.74 5.23 -5.17
N ARG A 15 0.24 5.86 -5.79
CA ARG A 15 1.52 6.15 -5.15
C ARG A 15 1.67 7.65 -4.99
N TYR A 16 2.10 8.05 -3.80
CA TYR A 16 2.37 9.44 -3.45
C TYR A 16 3.81 9.58 -2.97
N TRP A 17 4.40 10.72 -3.23
CA TRP A 17 5.81 10.98 -2.95
C TRP A 17 5.96 12.34 -2.26
N ASN A 18 6.74 12.38 -1.19
CA ASN A 18 6.95 13.63 -0.45
C ASN A 18 8.39 14.13 -0.51
N GLY A 19 9.21 13.53 -1.40
CA GLY A 19 10.62 13.86 -1.50
C GLY A 19 11.53 12.88 -0.77
N LYS A 20 10.96 12.07 0.11
CA LYS A 20 11.71 11.09 0.91
C LYS A 20 10.99 9.78 1.07
N ASP A 21 9.66 9.79 1.10
CA ASP A 21 8.84 8.64 1.43
C ASP A 21 7.79 8.41 0.38
N HIS A 22 7.57 7.14 0.04
CA HIS A 22 6.45 6.74 -0.80
C HIS A 22 5.31 6.26 0.09
N TYR A 23 4.11 6.68 -0.26
CA TYR A 23 2.88 6.25 0.40
C TYR A 23 1.99 5.60 -0.63
N TYR A 24 1.57 4.37 -0.35
CA TYR A 24 0.71 3.59 -1.25
C TYR A 24 -0.67 3.44 -0.62
N THR A 25 -1.70 3.72 -1.38
CA THR A 25 -3.05 3.62 -0.83
C THR A 25 -4.07 3.33 -1.92
N LYS A 26 -5.15 2.62 -1.53
CA LYS A 26 -6.28 2.41 -2.41
C LYS A 26 -7.24 3.60 -2.40
N THR A 27 -7.01 4.57 -1.52
CA THR A 27 -7.88 5.73 -1.36
C THR A 27 -7.20 6.97 -1.92
N PRO A 28 -7.58 7.41 -3.13
CA PRO A 28 -6.99 8.62 -3.70
C PRO A 28 -7.47 9.85 -2.93
N GLY A 29 -6.66 10.88 -2.91
CA GLY A 29 -6.99 12.12 -2.21
C GLY A 29 -5.82 13.06 -2.19
N LEU A 30 -5.98 14.12 -1.41
CA LEU A 30 -4.92 15.08 -1.20
C LEU A 30 -4.25 14.77 0.13
N TYR A 31 -2.97 14.47 0.07
CA TYR A 31 -2.18 14.19 1.26
C TYR A 31 -1.14 15.27 1.42
N SER A 32 -1.21 15.99 2.54
CA SER A 32 -0.36 17.15 2.79
C SER A 32 1.12 16.79 2.64
N GLY A 33 1.83 17.54 1.80
CA GLY A 33 3.24 17.32 1.57
C GLY A 33 3.57 16.24 0.55
N TYR A 34 2.57 15.52 0.03
CA TYR A 34 2.78 14.45 -0.95
C TYR A 34 2.30 14.88 -2.32
N VAL A 35 2.94 14.36 -3.34
CA VAL A 35 2.57 14.56 -4.75
C VAL A 35 2.01 13.25 -5.28
N ASP A 36 0.88 13.33 -5.96
CA ASP A 36 0.25 12.17 -6.59
C ASP A 36 1.09 11.72 -7.79
N GLU A 37 1.56 10.49 -7.74
CA GLU A 37 2.35 9.90 -8.82
C GLU A 37 1.54 8.95 -9.69
N GLY A 38 0.24 8.86 -9.43
CA GLY A 38 -0.65 8.04 -10.23
C GLY A 38 -0.81 6.63 -9.73
N ILE A 39 -1.41 5.80 -10.59
CA ILE A 39 -1.67 4.41 -10.26
C ILE A 39 -0.39 3.61 -10.51
N GLU A 40 0.07 2.93 -9.46
CA GLU A 40 1.28 2.13 -9.55
C GLU A 40 0.97 0.68 -9.96
N PHE A 41 -0.10 0.12 -9.39
CA PHE A 41 -0.53 -1.25 -9.71
C PHE A 41 -1.95 -1.44 -9.22
N ASN A 42 -2.52 -2.62 -9.52
CA ASN A 42 -3.83 -3.01 -9.01
C ASN A 42 -3.67 -4.11 -7.99
N ALA A 43 -4.47 -4.06 -6.93
CA ALA A 43 -4.46 -5.04 -5.87
C ALA A 43 -5.89 -5.27 -5.40
N PHE A 44 -6.09 -6.04 -4.35
CA PHE A 44 -7.42 -6.35 -3.84
C PHE A 44 -7.69 -5.58 -2.57
N ALA A 45 -8.90 -5.02 -2.46
CA ALA A 45 -9.30 -4.31 -1.25
C ALA A 45 -9.68 -5.31 -0.14
N THR A 46 -10.09 -6.53 -0.52
CA THR A 46 -10.49 -7.56 0.43
C THR A 46 -9.73 -8.84 0.13
N GLN A 47 -9.75 -9.76 1.11
CA GLN A 47 -9.05 -11.04 0.97
C GLN A 47 -9.68 -11.85 -0.16
N GLN A 48 -8.85 -12.31 -1.08
CA GLN A 48 -9.22 -13.22 -2.14
C GLN A 48 -8.42 -14.51 -2.00
N PRO A 49 -8.84 -15.62 -2.65
CA PRO A 49 -8.05 -16.84 -2.59
C PRO A 49 -6.61 -16.59 -3.00
N ASN A 50 -5.68 -17.15 -2.22
CA ASN A 50 -4.24 -17.09 -2.46
C ASN A 50 -3.62 -15.70 -2.31
N THR A 51 -4.37 -14.73 -1.79
CA THR A 51 -3.80 -13.42 -1.50
C THR A 51 -3.38 -13.35 -0.04
N VAL A 52 -2.44 -12.45 0.23
CA VAL A 52 -1.97 -12.18 1.58
C VAL A 52 -2.17 -10.72 1.89
N PRO A 53 -2.43 -10.38 3.16
CA PRO A 53 -2.54 -8.99 3.56
C PRO A 53 -1.19 -8.28 3.46
N ILE A 54 -1.23 -7.03 3.04
CA ILE A 54 -0.04 -6.18 3.01
C ILE A 54 -0.23 -5.15 4.10
N TYR A 55 0.63 -5.23 5.11
CA TYR A 55 0.58 -4.35 6.28
C TYR A 55 1.38 -3.09 6.01
N GLN A 56 0.86 -1.97 6.51
CA GLN A 56 1.51 -0.68 6.41
C GLN A 56 2.08 -0.31 7.78
N TYR A 57 3.34 0.14 7.76
CA TYR A 57 4.05 0.54 8.97
C TYR A 57 4.59 1.96 8.79
N TRP A 58 4.69 2.69 9.89
CA TRP A 58 5.12 4.09 9.89
C TRP A 58 6.14 4.32 11.00
N ASN A 59 7.23 5.00 10.70
CA ASN A 59 8.27 5.28 11.70
C ASN A 59 8.43 6.76 12.03
N GLY A 60 7.49 7.59 11.57
CA GLY A 60 7.57 9.03 11.73
C GLY A 60 8.14 9.74 10.52
N LYS A 61 8.75 9.00 9.60
CA LYS A 61 9.36 9.55 8.38
C LYS A 61 9.03 8.75 7.14
N ASP A 62 9.00 7.41 7.25
CA ASP A 62 8.84 6.52 6.10
C ASP A 62 7.73 5.52 6.33
N HIS A 63 7.01 5.20 5.26
CA HIS A 63 6.09 4.09 5.23
C HIS A 63 6.81 2.84 4.76
N TYR A 64 6.47 1.71 5.37
CA TYR A 64 7.03 0.42 5.01
C TYR A 64 5.88 -0.56 4.84
N TYR A 65 5.92 -1.34 3.76
CA TYR A 65 4.86 -2.28 3.41
C TYR A 65 5.42 -3.69 3.42
N SER A 66 4.70 -4.62 4.06
CA SER A 66 5.17 -5.98 4.19
C SER A 66 4.02 -6.94 4.36
N ARG A 67 4.22 -8.17 3.89
CA ARG A 67 3.29 -9.25 4.16
C ARG A 67 3.44 -9.78 5.59
N SER A 68 4.53 -9.44 6.26
CA SER A 68 4.77 -9.87 7.63
C SER A 68 3.93 -9.06 8.62
N SER A 69 3.27 -9.74 9.54
CA SER A 69 2.50 -9.09 10.59
C SER A 69 3.37 -8.68 11.79
N VAL A 70 4.67 -8.98 11.73
CA VAL A 70 5.60 -8.63 12.79
C VAL A 70 6.07 -7.19 12.58
N THR A 71 5.81 -6.35 13.58
CA THR A 71 6.17 -4.93 13.49
C THR A 71 7.67 -4.76 13.59
N PRO A 72 8.31 -4.12 12.59
CA PRO A 72 9.74 -3.85 12.66
C PRO A 72 10.05 -2.89 13.80
N SER A 73 11.27 -3.01 14.35
CA SER A 73 11.71 -2.12 15.40
C SER A 73 11.68 -0.67 14.91
N GLY A 74 11.12 0.21 15.75
CA GLY A 74 11.04 1.63 15.41
C GLY A 74 9.83 2.01 14.59
N TYR A 75 8.97 1.04 14.21
CA TYR A 75 7.78 1.30 13.41
C TYR A 75 6.52 1.08 14.23
N ILE A 76 5.44 1.69 13.76
CA ILE A 76 4.10 1.50 14.29
C ILE A 76 3.29 0.82 13.22
N LYS A 77 2.57 -0.26 13.57
CA LYS A 77 1.69 -0.93 12.62
C LYS A 77 0.45 -0.07 12.41
N GLU A 78 0.17 0.26 11.16
CA GLU A 78 -1.00 1.08 10.82
C GLU A 78 -2.16 0.25 10.27
N GLY A 79 -1.96 -1.05 10.07
CA GLY A 79 -3.02 -1.93 9.64
C GLY A 79 -2.77 -2.51 8.27
N ILE A 80 -3.80 -3.17 7.74
CA ILE A 80 -3.75 -3.79 6.41
C ILE A 80 -4.20 -2.75 5.40
N GLU A 81 -3.36 -2.48 4.41
CA GLU A 81 -3.70 -1.49 3.40
C GLU A 81 -4.39 -2.12 2.20
N PHE A 82 -3.91 -3.27 1.75
CA PHE A 82 -4.52 -4.00 0.66
C PHE A 82 -4.05 -5.46 0.69
N TYR A 83 -4.54 -6.26 -0.26
CA TYR A 83 -4.18 -7.67 -0.39
C TYR A 83 -3.56 -7.91 -1.75
N ALA A 84 -2.55 -8.77 -1.80
CA ALA A 84 -1.83 -9.09 -3.03
C ALA A 84 -1.39 -10.54 -3.01
N TYR A 85 -1.02 -11.04 -4.18
CA TYR A 85 -0.48 -12.39 -4.28
C TYR A 85 0.93 -12.50 -3.69
#